data_68c824e0346533a79709b8ca10beed53
#
_entry.id   68c824e0346533a79709b8ca10beed53
#
_cell.length_a   1.000
_cell.length_b   1.000
_cell.length_c   1.000
_cell.angle_alpha   90.00
_cell.angle_beta   90.00
_cell.angle_gamma   90.00
#
_symmetry.space_group_name_H-M   'P 1'
#
loop_
_entity.id
_entity.type
_entity.pdbx_description
1 polymer ?
#
loop_
_entity_poly.entity_id
_entity_poly.type
_entity_poly.pdbx_seq_one_letter_code
_entity_poly.pdbx_strand_id
1 'polypeptide(L)'
;MLNVTVFIPLPPEELSLFWFWIPLALGIFGLLMWPLSYLIASFCVYNATLRRRTPDKWARKRQFDDPLSVKMDGEGMAWHEANLAYKKDVHIVNDGLNLYGEYYDFGYGRCVFILSGRTESLRYGYYFAKPYADAGWNVLVLDPRAHGFSDGEFNTVGFEESRDWLAWARYMHDVQGVREILFHGICIGAAGGTFALTAEDCPDYIVGIVADGMFANFGESMKNHLIERKKPIFMLYGMIDMWMKLYTGHSMNYGPIDVIHKQTRPMLMLYGCEDLYSVPHYAQKLFDRIGTDKKQLVWFEHGAHSMLRVTDPERYDNAIHAFLSQYFAKDEAPLR
;
A
#
# COMPACT_ATOMS: atom_id res chain seq x y z
N MET A 1 31.68 15.73 -67.69
CA MET A 1 30.32 16.34 -67.76
C MET A 1 29.86 16.62 -66.35
N LEU A 2 29.89 17.89 -65.97
CA LEU A 2 29.39 18.35 -64.67
C LEU A 2 27.84 18.46 -64.77
N ASN A 3 27.10 17.61 -64.00
CA ASN A 3 25.64 17.77 -63.87
C ASN A 3 25.39 19.02 -63.05
N VAL A 4 25.03 20.10 -63.67
CA VAL A 4 24.52 21.30 -63.03
C VAL A 4 23.05 21.04 -62.70
N THR A 5 22.75 20.77 -61.43
CA THR A 5 21.35 20.72 -60.94
C THR A 5 20.81 22.15 -60.93
N VAL A 6 19.96 22.47 -61.93
CA VAL A 6 19.29 23.76 -61.99
C VAL A 6 18.24 23.78 -60.89
N PHE A 7 18.39 24.64 -59.92
CA PHE A 7 17.39 24.91 -58.86
C PHE A 7 16.29 25.77 -59.53
N ILE A 8 15.16 25.18 -59.82
CA ILE A 8 13.99 25.92 -60.34
C ILE A 8 13.25 26.47 -59.08
N PRO A 9 13.22 27.77 -58.84
CA PRO A 9 12.45 28.33 -57.76
C PRO A 9 10.95 28.09 -57.99
N LEU A 10 10.25 27.66 -56.93
CA LEU A 10 8.79 27.45 -56.95
C LEU A 10 8.07 28.79 -57.27
N PRO A 11 6.97 28.75 -58.02
CA PRO A 11 6.21 29.94 -58.36
C PRO A 11 5.62 30.58 -57.07
N PRO A 12 5.42 31.92 -57.02
CA PRO A 12 4.99 32.63 -55.78
C PRO A 12 3.69 32.14 -55.17
N GLU A 13 2.79 31.59 -55.98
CA GLU A 13 1.52 31.02 -55.53
C GLU A 13 1.73 29.69 -54.78
N GLU A 14 2.64 28.84 -55.21
CA GLU A 14 2.98 27.61 -54.49
C GLU A 14 3.76 27.87 -53.21
N LEU A 15 4.56 28.91 -53.15
CA LEU A 15 5.20 29.37 -51.93
C LEU A 15 4.19 29.86 -50.89
N SER A 16 3.10 30.54 -51.29
CA SER A 16 2.06 31.01 -50.39
C SER A 16 1.27 29.86 -49.78
N LEU A 17 0.95 28.83 -50.55
CA LEU A 17 0.36 27.58 -50.06
C LEU A 17 1.28 26.80 -49.10
N PHE A 18 2.57 26.76 -49.38
CA PHE A 18 3.56 26.11 -48.54
C PHE A 18 3.64 26.76 -47.14
N TRP A 19 3.64 28.11 -47.08
CA TRP A 19 3.65 28.85 -45.81
C TRP A 19 2.35 28.70 -45.01
N PHE A 20 1.25 28.34 -45.61
CA PHE A 20 0.00 28.01 -44.91
C PHE A 20 0.00 26.59 -44.35
N TRP A 21 0.53 25.62 -45.10
CA TRP A 21 0.52 24.21 -44.69
C TRP A 21 1.50 23.88 -43.60
N ILE A 22 2.65 24.55 -43.50
CA ILE A 22 3.62 24.32 -42.45
C ILE A 22 3.06 24.60 -41.04
N PRO A 23 2.48 25.78 -40.76
CA PRO A 23 1.95 26.04 -39.42
C PRO A 23 0.75 25.13 -39.11
N LEU A 24 -0.07 24.80 -40.11
CA LEU A 24 -1.16 23.86 -39.94
C LEU A 24 -0.65 22.45 -39.59
N ALA A 25 0.34 21.94 -40.31
CA ALA A 25 0.97 20.64 -40.02
C ALA A 25 1.64 20.64 -38.65
N LEU A 26 2.33 21.70 -38.27
CA LEU A 26 2.95 21.84 -36.92
C LEU A 26 1.89 21.92 -35.84
N GLY A 27 0.77 22.60 -36.10
CA GLY A 27 -0.36 22.66 -35.17
C GLY A 27 -1.01 21.28 -34.97
N ILE A 28 -1.28 20.57 -36.08
CA ILE A 28 -1.81 19.18 -36.01
C ILE A 28 -0.82 18.26 -35.28
N PHE A 29 0.47 18.34 -35.62
CA PHE A 29 1.50 17.57 -34.96
C PHE A 29 1.55 17.85 -33.45
N GLY A 30 1.50 19.12 -33.05
CA GLY A 30 1.46 19.51 -31.63
C GLY A 30 0.22 18.96 -30.92
N LEU A 31 -0.95 19.03 -31.56
CA LEU A 31 -2.20 18.48 -31.02
C LEU A 31 -2.16 16.96 -30.84
N LEU A 32 -1.45 16.24 -31.70
CA LEU A 32 -1.29 14.78 -31.59
C LEU A 32 -0.19 14.41 -30.57
N MET A 33 0.89 15.16 -30.54
CA MET A 33 2.03 14.89 -29.64
C MET A 33 1.70 15.20 -28.18
N TRP A 34 0.80 16.13 -27.93
CA TRP A 34 0.42 16.50 -26.56
C TRP A 34 -0.23 15.33 -25.78
N PRO A 35 -1.33 14.68 -26.24
CA PRO A 35 -1.89 13.53 -25.55
C PRO A 35 -0.93 12.34 -25.50
N LEU A 36 -0.09 12.13 -26.53
CA LEU A 36 0.94 11.09 -26.53
C LEU A 36 1.97 11.31 -25.43
N SER A 37 2.39 12.55 -25.20
CA SER A 37 3.31 12.87 -24.09
C SER A 37 2.73 12.54 -22.72
N TYR A 38 1.44 12.81 -22.49
CA TYR A 38 0.73 12.42 -21.26
C TYR A 38 0.59 10.90 -21.12
N LEU A 39 0.33 10.21 -22.23
CA LEU A 39 0.26 8.73 -22.24
C LEU A 39 1.59 8.13 -21.80
N ILE A 40 2.72 8.59 -22.36
CA ILE A 40 4.06 8.13 -21.98
C ILE A 40 4.36 8.52 -20.53
N ALA A 41 4.10 9.76 -20.14
CA ALA A 41 4.35 10.23 -18.77
C ALA A 41 3.54 9.43 -17.76
N SER A 42 2.25 9.17 -18.01
CA SER A 42 1.39 8.36 -17.15
C SER A 42 1.88 6.92 -17.03
N PHE A 43 2.35 6.32 -18.12
CA PHE A 43 2.95 5.00 -18.12
C PHE A 43 4.22 4.96 -17.25
N CYS A 44 5.07 5.97 -17.37
CA CYS A 44 6.28 6.08 -16.53
C CYS A 44 5.90 6.22 -15.04
N VAL A 45 4.92 7.07 -14.70
CA VAL A 45 4.47 7.26 -13.32
C VAL A 45 3.85 5.96 -12.78
N TYR A 46 2.97 5.30 -13.54
CA TYR A 46 2.40 4.01 -13.16
C TYR A 46 3.47 2.97 -12.85
N ASN A 47 4.42 2.77 -13.77
CA ASN A 47 5.52 1.82 -13.57
C ASN A 47 6.42 2.19 -12.39
N ALA A 48 6.70 3.48 -12.19
CA ALA A 48 7.49 3.93 -11.05
C ALA A 48 6.76 3.73 -9.71
N THR A 49 5.43 3.78 -9.69
CA THR A 49 4.63 3.82 -8.47
C THR A 49 4.05 2.45 -8.09
N LEU A 50 3.54 1.68 -9.06
CA LEU A 50 2.70 0.50 -8.82
C LEU A 50 3.22 -0.78 -9.47
N ARG A 51 4.39 -0.77 -10.10
CA ARG A 51 4.95 -1.95 -10.76
C ARG A 51 6.39 -2.20 -10.32
N ARG A 52 6.70 -3.45 -9.94
CA ARG A 52 8.06 -3.93 -9.69
C ARG A 52 8.69 -4.35 -11.02
N ARG A 53 9.67 -3.60 -11.49
CA ARG A 53 10.36 -3.91 -12.75
C ARG A 53 11.77 -4.49 -12.55
N THR A 54 12.32 -4.33 -11.36
CA THR A 54 13.65 -4.84 -11.00
C THR A 54 13.60 -5.49 -9.64
N PRO A 55 14.42 -6.49 -9.34
CA PRO A 55 14.46 -7.14 -8.02
C PRO A 55 14.77 -6.17 -6.88
N ASP A 56 15.53 -5.10 -7.16
CA ASP A 56 15.92 -4.11 -6.14
C ASP A 56 14.78 -3.18 -5.73
N LYS A 57 13.76 -3.03 -6.60
CA LYS A 57 12.60 -2.22 -6.26
C LYS A 57 11.76 -2.93 -5.21
N TRP A 58 11.50 -2.24 -4.10
CA TRP A 58 10.78 -2.77 -2.94
C TRP A 58 11.45 -3.99 -2.29
N ALA A 59 12.77 -4.08 -2.43
CA ALA A 59 13.59 -5.09 -1.78
C ALA A 59 13.70 -4.83 -0.27
N ARG A 60 14.13 -5.85 0.47
CA ARG A 60 14.31 -5.75 1.94
C ARG A 60 15.44 -4.81 2.35
N LYS A 61 16.49 -4.67 1.52
CA LYS A 61 17.57 -3.71 1.74
C LYS A 61 17.14 -2.36 1.19
N ARG A 62 16.97 -1.40 2.10
CA ARG A 62 16.68 -0.01 1.75
C ARG A 62 17.64 0.89 2.51
N GLN A 63 18.11 1.94 1.86
CA GLN A 63 18.80 3.05 2.51
C GLN A 63 17.76 4.11 2.83
N PHE A 64 17.85 4.65 4.03
CA PHE A 64 16.98 5.72 4.51
C PHE A 64 17.81 6.97 4.68
N ASP A 65 17.31 8.09 4.17
CA ASP A 65 17.96 9.39 4.25
C ASP A 65 17.43 10.22 5.42
N ASP A 66 16.23 9.90 5.93
CA ASP A 66 15.62 10.63 7.03
C ASP A 66 15.86 9.92 8.39
N PRO A 67 16.11 10.69 9.47
CA PRO A 67 16.46 10.14 10.77
C PRO A 67 15.36 9.26 11.40
N LEU A 68 14.08 9.55 11.14
CA LEU A 68 12.97 8.78 11.70
C LEU A 68 12.89 7.39 11.07
N SER A 69 13.04 7.29 9.75
CA SER A 69 13.10 5.99 9.05
C SER A 69 14.32 5.17 9.48
N VAL A 70 15.48 5.81 9.70
CA VAL A 70 16.68 5.15 10.24
C VAL A 70 16.40 4.59 11.63
N LYS A 71 15.75 5.36 12.51
CA LYS A 71 15.37 4.92 13.85
C LYS A 71 14.38 3.75 13.78
N MET A 72 13.33 3.84 12.95
CA MET A 72 12.35 2.77 12.77
C MET A 72 13.02 1.46 12.31
N ASP A 73 13.87 1.54 11.30
CA ASP A 73 14.60 0.37 10.79
C ASP A 73 15.53 -0.23 11.85
N GLY A 74 16.27 0.60 12.57
CA GLY A 74 17.17 0.16 13.65
C GLY A 74 16.42 -0.53 14.80
N GLU A 75 15.34 0.06 15.29
CA GLU A 75 14.51 -0.53 16.35
C GLU A 75 13.79 -1.80 15.88
N GLY A 76 13.30 -1.82 14.63
CA GLY A 76 12.69 -3.00 14.02
C GLY A 76 13.70 -4.16 13.89
N MET A 77 14.90 -3.88 13.41
CA MET A 77 15.97 -4.89 13.32
C MET A 77 16.41 -5.39 14.69
N ALA A 78 16.52 -4.52 15.68
CA ALA A 78 16.84 -4.93 17.06
C ALA A 78 15.77 -5.88 17.63
N TRP A 79 14.48 -5.59 17.37
CA TRP A 79 13.39 -6.51 17.75
C TRP A 79 13.50 -7.84 17.02
N HIS A 80 13.74 -7.83 15.70
CA HIS A 80 13.95 -9.04 14.89
C HIS A 80 15.09 -9.91 15.44
N GLU A 81 16.27 -9.32 15.65
CA GLU A 81 17.44 -10.02 16.13
C GLU A 81 17.22 -10.63 17.54
N ALA A 82 16.55 -9.91 18.44
CA ALA A 82 16.22 -10.40 19.78
C ALA A 82 15.24 -11.59 19.77
N ASN A 83 14.47 -11.77 18.70
CA ASN A 83 13.41 -12.78 18.59
C ASN A 83 13.71 -13.90 17.56
N LEU A 84 14.92 -13.99 17.05
CA LEU A 84 15.33 -15.00 16.05
C LEU A 84 15.04 -16.44 16.49
N ALA A 85 15.10 -16.73 17.79
CA ALA A 85 14.83 -18.07 18.32
C ALA A 85 13.38 -18.54 18.11
N TYR A 86 12.45 -17.62 17.93
CA TYR A 86 11.02 -17.89 17.71
C TYR A 86 10.63 -17.83 16.23
N LYS A 87 11.55 -17.40 15.36
CA LYS A 87 11.30 -17.16 13.95
C LYS A 87 11.21 -18.46 13.14
N LYS A 88 10.19 -18.53 12.29
CA LYS A 88 10.02 -19.55 11.26
C LYS A 88 9.80 -18.86 9.92
N ASP A 89 10.56 -19.25 8.89
CA ASP A 89 10.28 -18.83 7.52
C ASP A 89 9.08 -19.61 7.01
N VAL A 90 8.08 -18.92 6.49
CA VAL A 90 6.84 -19.51 6.00
C VAL A 90 6.57 -19.08 4.55
N HIS A 91 6.00 -19.98 3.78
CA HIS A 91 5.70 -19.78 2.37
C HIS A 91 4.31 -20.29 2.05
N ILE A 92 3.60 -19.59 1.19
CA ILE A 92 2.37 -20.08 0.56
C ILE A 92 2.43 -19.85 -0.95
N VAL A 93 1.61 -20.58 -1.69
CA VAL A 93 1.34 -20.27 -3.10
C VAL A 93 -0.09 -19.78 -3.22
N ASN A 94 -0.28 -18.59 -3.75
CA ASN A 94 -1.59 -18.01 -4.05
C ASN A 94 -1.59 -17.38 -5.44
N ASP A 95 -2.59 -17.63 -6.26
CA ASP A 95 -2.68 -17.17 -7.66
C ASP A 95 -1.41 -17.47 -8.50
N GLY A 96 -0.72 -18.59 -8.21
CA GLY A 96 0.54 -18.96 -8.87
C GLY A 96 1.77 -18.17 -8.41
N LEU A 97 1.65 -17.30 -7.41
CA LEU A 97 2.75 -16.57 -6.81
C LEU A 97 3.24 -17.26 -5.54
N ASN A 98 4.57 -17.40 -5.41
CA ASN A 98 5.17 -17.79 -4.13
C ASN A 98 5.23 -16.55 -3.24
N LEU A 99 4.57 -16.61 -2.10
CA LEU A 99 4.53 -15.54 -1.12
C LEU A 99 5.34 -15.93 0.11
N TYR A 100 6.06 -14.97 0.68
CA TYR A 100 6.98 -15.18 1.79
C TYR A 100 6.54 -14.39 3.02
N GLY A 101 6.73 -15.01 4.20
CA GLY A 101 6.54 -14.37 5.49
C GLY A 101 7.48 -14.92 6.56
N GLU A 102 7.59 -14.22 7.65
CA GLU A 102 8.32 -14.64 8.86
C GLU A 102 7.34 -14.71 10.03
N TYR A 103 7.19 -15.91 10.58
CA TYR A 103 6.31 -16.18 11.71
C TYR A 103 7.12 -16.29 12.99
N TYR A 104 6.79 -15.47 13.97
CA TYR A 104 7.38 -15.48 15.31
C TYR A 104 6.40 -16.19 16.25
N ASP A 105 6.68 -17.46 16.56
CA ASP A 105 5.85 -18.34 17.36
C ASP A 105 6.27 -18.29 18.82
N PHE A 106 5.63 -17.41 19.59
CA PHE A 106 5.81 -17.30 21.04
C PHE A 106 4.96 -18.32 21.83
N GLY A 107 4.24 -19.21 21.15
CA GLY A 107 3.43 -20.27 21.74
C GLY A 107 1.98 -19.88 22.03
N TYR A 108 1.48 -18.76 21.54
CA TYR A 108 0.10 -18.32 21.74
C TYR A 108 -0.85 -18.86 20.68
N GLY A 109 -2.16 -18.92 21.00
CA GLY A 109 -3.20 -19.31 20.05
C GLY A 109 -3.67 -18.19 19.12
N ARG A 110 -3.11 -16.98 19.26
CA ARG A 110 -3.46 -15.78 18.51
C ARG A 110 -2.27 -15.21 17.78
N CYS A 111 -2.50 -14.58 16.63
CA CYS A 111 -1.44 -14.01 15.79
C CYS A 111 -1.86 -12.67 15.20
N VAL A 112 -0.98 -11.67 15.25
CA VAL A 112 -1.12 -10.46 14.46
C VAL A 112 -0.40 -10.61 13.13
N PHE A 113 -1.04 -10.19 12.04
CA PHE A 113 -0.43 -10.05 10.72
C PHE A 113 -0.05 -8.59 10.51
N ILE A 114 1.23 -8.31 10.33
CA ILE A 114 1.71 -6.96 9.99
C ILE A 114 1.71 -6.82 8.47
N LEU A 115 0.80 -6.00 7.96
CA LEU A 115 0.53 -5.78 6.56
C LEU A 115 1.14 -4.45 6.14
N SER A 116 2.30 -4.50 5.49
CA SER A 116 3.11 -3.34 5.16
C SER A 116 2.47 -2.42 4.10
N GLY A 117 2.98 -1.20 4.02
CA GLY A 117 2.57 -0.19 3.06
C GLY A 117 3.09 -0.43 1.63
N ARG A 118 2.80 0.51 0.72
CA ARG A 118 3.01 0.36 -0.73
C ARG A 118 4.46 0.11 -1.16
N THR A 119 5.43 0.66 -0.46
CA THR A 119 6.84 0.58 -0.84
C THR A 119 7.67 -0.25 0.11
N GLU A 120 7.02 -0.90 1.07
CA GLU A 120 7.66 -1.52 2.20
C GLU A 120 7.61 -3.05 2.11
N SER A 121 8.75 -3.70 2.33
CA SER A 121 8.86 -5.14 2.54
C SER A 121 8.60 -5.49 4.01
N LEU A 122 8.62 -6.78 4.34
CA LEU A 122 8.38 -7.26 5.70
C LEU A 122 9.34 -6.66 6.76
N ARG A 123 10.56 -6.25 6.36
CA ARG A 123 11.54 -5.62 7.26
C ARG A 123 10.98 -4.38 7.97
N TYR A 124 10.19 -3.59 7.26
CA TYR A 124 9.47 -2.47 7.84
C TYR A 124 8.48 -2.90 8.92
N GLY A 125 7.85 -4.06 8.74
CA GLY A 125 6.87 -4.62 9.67
C GLY A 125 7.45 -5.01 11.04
N TYR A 126 8.75 -5.30 11.15
CA TYR A 126 9.38 -5.64 12.44
C TYR A 126 9.19 -4.54 13.48
N TYR A 127 9.21 -3.29 13.04
CA TYR A 127 9.02 -2.14 13.92
C TYR A 127 7.67 -2.18 14.64
N PHE A 128 6.62 -2.67 14.01
CA PHE A 128 5.27 -2.71 14.56
C PHE A 128 4.94 -3.97 15.37
N ALA A 129 5.87 -4.92 15.45
CA ALA A 129 5.63 -6.21 16.09
C ALA A 129 5.59 -6.15 17.62
N LYS A 130 6.41 -5.28 18.24
CA LYS A 130 6.63 -5.25 19.68
C LYS A 130 5.35 -5.13 20.52
N PRO A 131 4.42 -4.17 20.29
CA PRO A 131 3.24 -4.01 21.15
C PRO A 131 2.33 -5.25 21.17
N TYR A 132 2.34 -6.06 20.12
CA TYR A 132 1.60 -7.31 20.06
C TYR A 132 2.28 -8.45 20.77
N ALA A 133 3.60 -8.61 20.59
CA ALA A 133 4.38 -9.61 21.30
C ALA A 133 4.31 -9.38 22.83
N ASP A 134 4.42 -8.13 23.28
CA ASP A 134 4.26 -7.74 24.68
C ASP A 134 2.83 -8.03 25.22
N ALA A 135 1.82 -8.03 24.34
CA ALA A 135 0.43 -8.34 24.70
C ALA A 135 0.08 -9.84 24.60
N GLY A 136 1.05 -10.73 24.31
CA GLY A 136 0.83 -12.16 24.22
C GLY A 136 0.23 -12.63 22.90
N TRP A 137 0.70 -12.06 21.80
CA TRP A 137 0.35 -12.46 20.42
C TRP A 137 1.60 -12.99 19.72
N ASN A 138 1.43 -14.04 18.92
CA ASN A 138 2.39 -14.38 17.88
C ASN A 138 2.37 -13.29 16.80
N VAL A 139 3.43 -13.20 16.03
CA VAL A 139 3.54 -12.17 14.99
C VAL A 139 3.86 -12.82 13.65
N LEU A 140 3.13 -12.48 12.62
CA LEU A 140 3.44 -12.80 11.24
C LEU A 140 3.73 -11.52 10.47
N VAL A 141 4.95 -11.40 9.97
CA VAL A 141 5.37 -10.28 9.13
C VAL A 141 5.47 -10.77 7.70
N LEU A 142 4.84 -10.08 6.78
CA LEU A 142 4.65 -10.54 5.40
C LEU A 142 5.36 -9.63 4.39
N ASP A 143 6.02 -10.24 3.40
CA ASP A 143 6.32 -9.54 2.14
C ASP A 143 5.04 -9.53 1.29
N PRO A 144 4.42 -8.38 1.02
CA PRO A 144 3.31 -8.30 0.07
C PRO A 144 3.72 -8.85 -1.31
N ARG A 145 2.73 -9.22 -2.16
CA ARG A 145 3.03 -9.52 -3.56
C ARG A 145 3.85 -8.40 -4.20
N ALA A 146 4.75 -8.72 -5.09
CA ALA A 146 5.70 -7.82 -5.73
C ALA A 146 6.72 -7.15 -4.79
N HIS A 147 6.86 -7.58 -3.52
CA HIS A 147 7.82 -7.02 -2.55
C HIS A 147 8.75 -8.09 -1.98
N GLY A 148 9.92 -7.67 -1.53
CA GLY A 148 10.87 -8.52 -0.83
C GLY A 148 11.14 -9.83 -1.57
N PHE A 149 10.89 -10.96 -0.92
CA PHE A 149 11.05 -12.31 -1.48
C PHE A 149 9.76 -12.89 -2.08
N SER A 150 8.62 -12.18 -1.95
CA SER A 150 7.39 -12.58 -2.62
C SER A 150 7.44 -12.30 -4.12
N ASP A 151 6.85 -13.22 -4.89
CA ASP A 151 6.65 -13.08 -6.33
C ASP A 151 5.65 -11.98 -6.65
N GLY A 152 5.53 -11.68 -7.93
CA GLY A 152 4.58 -10.70 -8.47
C GLY A 152 5.26 -9.49 -9.10
N GLU A 153 4.48 -8.75 -9.84
CA GLU A 153 4.96 -7.59 -10.60
C GLU A 153 4.21 -6.30 -10.22
N PHE A 154 2.95 -6.42 -9.80
CA PHE A 154 2.07 -5.27 -9.56
C PHE A 154 1.69 -5.17 -8.09
N ASN A 155 1.74 -3.93 -7.57
CA ASN A 155 1.04 -3.56 -6.36
C ASN A 155 -0.36 -3.11 -6.77
N THR A 156 -1.39 -3.77 -6.25
CA THR A 156 -2.78 -3.55 -6.63
C THR A 156 -3.54 -2.69 -5.62
N VAL A 157 -2.82 -1.96 -4.79
CA VAL A 157 -3.31 -1.03 -3.76
C VAL A 157 -4.33 -1.64 -2.78
N GLY A 158 -4.13 -2.91 -2.47
CA GLY A 158 -4.93 -3.66 -1.51
C GLY A 158 -5.90 -4.66 -2.12
N PHE A 159 -6.20 -4.62 -3.44
CA PHE A 159 -7.19 -5.51 -4.05
C PHE A 159 -6.74 -6.98 -4.06
N GLU A 160 -5.69 -7.31 -4.78
CA GLU A 160 -5.18 -8.68 -4.82
C GLU A 160 -4.42 -9.03 -3.54
N GLU A 161 -3.80 -8.04 -2.88
CA GLU A 161 -3.19 -8.23 -1.57
C GLU A 161 -4.20 -8.74 -0.55
N SER A 162 -5.47 -8.31 -0.61
CA SER A 162 -6.51 -8.81 0.30
C SER A 162 -6.76 -10.31 0.17
N ARG A 163 -6.66 -10.87 -1.04
CA ARG A 163 -6.76 -12.30 -1.30
C ARG A 163 -5.56 -13.06 -0.75
N ASP A 164 -4.37 -12.45 -0.83
CA ASP A 164 -3.17 -13.00 -0.22
C ASP A 164 -3.31 -13.06 1.31
N TRP A 165 -3.85 -11.99 1.93
CA TRP A 165 -4.08 -11.99 3.37
C TRP A 165 -5.05 -13.08 3.81
N LEU A 166 -6.12 -13.33 3.04
CA LEU A 166 -7.06 -14.45 3.30
C LEU A 166 -6.39 -15.81 3.12
N ALA A 167 -5.55 -15.98 2.09
CA ALA A 167 -4.80 -17.22 1.89
C ALA A 167 -3.80 -17.47 3.03
N TRP A 168 -3.08 -16.44 3.47
CA TRP A 168 -2.22 -16.51 4.65
C TRP A 168 -2.99 -16.83 5.91
N ALA A 169 -4.18 -16.26 6.10
CA ALA A 169 -5.02 -16.54 7.26
C ALA A 169 -5.45 -18.00 7.31
N ARG A 170 -5.85 -18.58 6.17
CA ARG A 170 -6.15 -20.02 6.08
C ARG A 170 -4.93 -20.87 6.42
N TYR A 171 -3.77 -20.57 5.84
CA TYR A 171 -2.53 -21.29 6.13
C TYR A 171 -2.16 -21.23 7.62
N MET A 172 -2.23 -20.06 8.24
CA MET A 172 -1.89 -19.91 9.64
C MET A 172 -2.89 -20.62 10.56
N HIS A 173 -4.16 -20.65 10.20
CA HIS A 173 -5.19 -21.39 10.92
C HIS A 173 -5.00 -22.91 10.77
N ASP A 174 -4.95 -23.39 9.52
CA ASP A 174 -5.03 -24.82 9.20
C ASP A 174 -3.69 -25.54 9.46
N VAL A 175 -2.56 -24.88 9.24
CA VAL A 175 -1.22 -25.49 9.32
C VAL A 175 -0.48 -25.13 10.58
N GLN A 176 -0.57 -23.85 11.02
CA GLN A 176 0.14 -23.38 12.21
C GLN A 176 -0.71 -23.44 13.49
N GLY A 177 -2.01 -23.75 13.37
CA GLY A 177 -2.93 -23.90 14.51
C GLY A 177 -3.33 -22.59 15.18
N VAL A 178 -3.19 -21.46 14.48
CA VAL A 178 -3.62 -20.14 14.99
C VAL A 178 -5.15 -20.09 15.06
N ARG A 179 -5.68 -19.72 16.22
CA ARG A 179 -7.13 -19.67 16.46
C ARG A 179 -7.76 -18.32 16.19
N GLU A 180 -7.00 -17.24 16.43
CA GLU A 180 -7.45 -15.87 16.23
C GLU A 180 -6.38 -15.07 15.47
N ILE A 181 -6.80 -14.35 14.45
CA ILE A 181 -5.92 -13.53 13.62
C ILE A 181 -6.41 -12.08 13.66
N LEU A 182 -5.52 -11.17 14.05
CA LEU A 182 -5.74 -9.74 13.97
C LEU A 182 -4.90 -9.16 12.83
N PHE A 183 -5.46 -8.27 12.03
CA PHE A 183 -4.67 -7.51 11.07
C PHE A 183 -4.15 -6.22 11.67
N HIS A 184 -2.90 -5.89 11.42
CA HIS A 184 -2.35 -4.55 11.59
C HIS A 184 -1.86 -4.08 10.22
N GLY A 185 -2.65 -3.25 9.57
CA GLY A 185 -2.35 -2.74 8.24
C GLY A 185 -1.87 -1.31 8.28
N ILE A 186 -0.82 -1.02 7.51
CA ILE A 186 -0.29 0.33 7.31
C ILE A 186 -0.59 0.75 5.86
N CYS A 187 -1.25 1.90 5.66
CA CYS A 187 -1.53 2.44 4.32
C CYS A 187 -2.29 1.43 3.43
N ILE A 188 -1.63 0.88 2.40
CA ILE A 188 -2.20 -0.16 1.52
C ILE A 188 -2.50 -1.45 2.29
N GLY A 189 -1.67 -1.81 3.28
CA GLY A 189 -1.94 -2.94 4.16
C GLY A 189 -3.27 -2.79 4.90
N ALA A 190 -3.60 -1.58 5.36
CA ALA A 190 -4.89 -1.28 6.00
C ALA A 190 -6.06 -1.35 4.99
N ALA A 191 -5.85 -0.85 3.78
CA ALA A 191 -6.86 -0.95 2.72
C ALA A 191 -7.13 -2.41 2.33
N GLY A 192 -6.09 -3.20 2.06
CA GLY A 192 -6.21 -4.62 1.74
C GLY A 192 -6.78 -5.44 2.89
N GLY A 193 -6.39 -5.14 4.15
CA GLY A 193 -6.99 -5.74 5.34
C GLY A 193 -8.49 -5.43 5.45
N THR A 194 -8.92 -4.21 5.12
CA THR A 194 -10.34 -3.84 5.08
C THR A 194 -11.08 -4.57 3.97
N PHE A 195 -10.50 -4.69 2.77
CA PHE A 195 -11.09 -5.49 1.69
C PHE A 195 -11.22 -6.97 2.10
N ALA A 196 -10.20 -7.54 2.74
CA ALA A 196 -10.25 -8.92 3.22
C ALA A 196 -11.35 -9.14 4.26
N LEU A 197 -11.49 -8.22 5.24
CA LEU A 197 -12.50 -8.31 6.29
C LEU A 197 -13.93 -8.09 5.78
N THR A 198 -14.11 -7.42 4.65
CA THR A 198 -15.42 -7.18 4.03
C THR A 198 -15.75 -8.15 2.90
N ALA A 199 -14.85 -9.08 2.60
CA ALA A 199 -15.08 -10.15 1.63
C ALA A 199 -16.11 -11.17 2.17
N GLU A 200 -16.91 -11.73 1.28
CA GLU A 200 -17.95 -12.71 1.63
C GLU A 200 -17.39 -14.01 2.21
N ASP A 201 -16.18 -14.38 1.79
CA ASP A 201 -15.45 -15.58 2.24
C ASP A 201 -14.46 -15.32 3.38
N CYS A 202 -14.56 -14.15 4.05
CA CYS A 202 -13.70 -13.81 5.18
C CYS A 202 -13.97 -14.74 6.37
N PRO A 203 -12.98 -15.55 6.82
CA PRO A 203 -13.19 -16.47 7.93
C PRO A 203 -13.43 -15.75 9.27
N ASP A 204 -14.20 -16.40 10.17
CA ASP A 204 -14.56 -15.83 11.48
C ASP A 204 -13.36 -15.72 12.44
N TYR A 205 -12.32 -16.52 12.23
CA TYR A 205 -11.10 -16.45 13.04
C TYR A 205 -10.22 -15.22 12.71
N ILE A 206 -10.55 -14.43 11.68
CA ILE A 206 -9.98 -13.08 11.51
C ILE A 206 -10.83 -12.12 12.34
N VAL A 207 -10.32 -11.74 13.51
CA VAL A 207 -11.15 -11.15 14.57
C VAL A 207 -11.23 -9.63 14.55
N GLY A 208 -10.38 -8.93 13.79
CA GLY A 208 -10.40 -7.46 13.72
C GLY A 208 -9.23 -6.86 12.96
N ILE A 209 -9.12 -5.53 13.01
CA ILE A 209 -8.05 -4.78 12.34
C ILE A 209 -7.64 -3.52 13.11
N VAL A 210 -6.34 -3.27 13.14
CA VAL A 210 -5.72 -1.97 13.41
C VAL A 210 -5.32 -1.37 12.06
N ALA A 211 -5.86 -0.21 11.72
CA ALA A 211 -5.65 0.46 10.43
C ALA A 211 -4.90 1.78 10.64
N ASP A 212 -3.60 1.78 10.33
CA ASP A 212 -2.72 2.94 10.42
C ASP A 212 -2.67 3.67 9.08
N GLY A 213 -3.09 4.92 9.05
CA GLY A 213 -3.02 5.77 7.87
C GLY A 213 -3.75 5.20 6.65
N MET A 214 -4.93 4.60 6.82
CA MET A 214 -5.73 4.05 5.72
C MET A 214 -6.30 5.16 4.84
N PHE A 215 -6.11 5.10 3.54
CA PHE A 215 -6.75 6.03 2.60
C PHE A 215 -8.21 5.65 2.31
N ALA A 216 -9.02 6.62 1.89
CA ALA A 216 -10.40 6.37 1.48
C ALA A 216 -10.45 5.59 0.15
N ASN A 217 -9.71 6.05 -0.85
CA ASN A 217 -9.36 5.37 -2.08
C ASN A 217 -7.97 5.83 -2.52
N PHE A 218 -7.27 4.99 -3.27
CA PHE A 218 -5.89 5.31 -3.66
C PHE A 218 -5.81 6.47 -4.65
N GLY A 219 -6.91 6.77 -5.34
CA GLY A 219 -6.98 7.90 -6.27
C GLY A 219 -6.72 9.24 -5.60
N GLU A 220 -7.26 9.47 -4.40
CA GLU A 220 -6.99 10.69 -3.64
C GLU A 220 -5.51 10.76 -3.20
N SER A 221 -4.95 9.67 -2.70
CA SER A 221 -3.54 9.58 -2.36
C SER A 221 -2.64 9.84 -3.58
N MET A 222 -2.99 9.29 -4.75
CA MET A 222 -2.25 9.52 -6.00
C MET A 222 -2.30 10.98 -6.44
N LYS A 223 -3.46 11.65 -6.35
CA LYS A 223 -3.57 13.08 -6.66
C LYS A 223 -2.65 13.92 -5.76
N ASN A 224 -2.62 13.62 -4.46
CA ASN A 224 -1.75 14.31 -3.51
C ASN A 224 -0.26 14.07 -3.82
N HIS A 225 0.13 12.86 -4.21
CA HIS A 225 1.48 12.59 -4.71
C HIS A 225 1.84 13.39 -5.95
N LEU A 226 0.90 13.57 -6.89
CA LEU A 226 1.12 14.39 -8.08
C LEU A 226 1.28 15.87 -7.72
N ILE A 227 0.44 16.40 -6.80
CA ILE A 227 0.51 17.78 -6.32
C ILE A 227 1.86 18.05 -5.66
N GLU A 228 2.27 17.21 -4.71
CA GLU A 228 3.54 17.32 -3.99
C GLU A 228 4.73 17.38 -4.96
N ARG A 229 4.70 16.54 -6.00
CA ARG A 229 5.73 16.49 -7.04
C ARG A 229 5.56 17.52 -8.14
N LYS A 230 4.64 18.48 -7.96
CA LYS A 230 4.34 19.56 -8.93
C LYS A 230 4.02 19.01 -10.33
N LYS A 231 3.30 17.87 -10.40
CA LYS A 231 2.85 17.27 -11.65
C LYS A 231 1.41 17.67 -11.95
N PRO A 232 1.03 17.88 -13.24
CA PRO A 232 -0.34 18.20 -13.59
C PRO A 232 -1.26 17.01 -13.29
N ILE A 233 -2.40 17.27 -12.62
CA ILE A 233 -3.42 16.23 -12.38
C ILE A 233 -4.22 15.97 -13.64
N PHE A 234 -4.54 17.04 -14.37
CA PHE A 234 -5.34 16.98 -15.60
C PHE A 234 -4.77 15.95 -16.59
N MET A 235 -5.60 15.11 -17.15
CA MET A 235 -5.29 13.97 -18.01
C MET A 235 -4.32 12.92 -17.38
N LEU A 236 -3.25 13.35 -16.69
CA LEU A 236 -2.23 12.44 -16.14
C LEU A 236 -2.83 11.42 -15.18
N TYR A 237 -3.66 11.88 -14.24
CA TYR A 237 -4.32 11.01 -13.27
C TYR A 237 -5.23 9.98 -13.95
N GLY A 238 -6.10 10.42 -14.88
CA GLY A 238 -7.01 9.53 -15.59
C GLY A 238 -6.29 8.45 -16.40
N MET A 239 -5.14 8.81 -16.99
CA MET A 239 -4.32 7.85 -17.73
C MET A 239 -3.56 6.89 -16.80
N ILE A 240 -3.15 7.31 -15.60
CA ILE A 240 -2.56 6.39 -14.60
C ILE A 240 -3.61 5.37 -14.15
N ASP A 241 -4.86 5.80 -13.88
CA ASP A 241 -5.97 4.89 -13.53
C ASP A 241 -6.32 3.94 -14.69
N MET A 242 -6.25 4.42 -15.92
CA MET A 242 -6.40 3.58 -17.13
C MET A 242 -5.34 2.46 -17.17
N TRP A 243 -4.05 2.78 -16.89
CA TRP A 243 -3.00 1.76 -16.83
C TRP A 243 -3.24 0.76 -15.73
N MET A 244 -3.69 1.21 -14.56
CA MET A 244 -4.03 0.31 -13.47
C MET A 244 -5.15 -0.65 -13.88
N LYS A 245 -6.24 -0.15 -14.48
CA LYS A 245 -7.33 -0.98 -14.99
C LYS A 245 -6.86 -1.98 -16.03
N LEU A 246 -5.99 -1.56 -16.95
CA LEU A 246 -5.49 -2.41 -18.02
C LEU A 246 -4.64 -3.57 -17.51
N TYR A 247 -3.78 -3.33 -16.48
CA TYR A 247 -2.85 -4.34 -15.97
C TYR A 247 -3.43 -5.19 -14.84
N THR A 248 -4.35 -4.65 -14.05
CA THR A 248 -4.83 -5.31 -12.83
C THR A 248 -6.34 -5.53 -12.80
N GLY A 249 -7.11 -4.93 -13.71
CA GLY A 249 -8.57 -4.95 -13.68
C GLY A 249 -9.20 -4.00 -12.65
N HIS A 250 -8.40 -3.33 -11.81
CA HIS A 250 -8.88 -2.49 -10.71
C HIS A 250 -8.72 -1.00 -10.99
N SER A 251 -9.53 -0.17 -10.31
CA SER A 251 -9.46 1.29 -10.39
C SER A 251 -9.00 1.90 -9.09
N MET A 252 -8.14 2.92 -9.15
CA MET A 252 -7.74 3.69 -7.98
C MET A 252 -8.90 4.49 -7.34
N ASN A 253 -10.02 4.68 -8.06
CA ASN A 253 -11.19 5.40 -7.56
C ASN A 253 -12.09 4.58 -6.65
N TYR A 254 -11.94 3.25 -6.64
CA TYR A 254 -12.60 2.37 -5.71
C TYR A 254 -11.68 2.11 -4.53
N GLY A 255 -12.21 2.05 -3.31
CA GLY A 255 -11.38 1.94 -2.12
C GLY A 255 -12.13 1.51 -0.86
N PRO A 256 -11.47 1.51 0.29
CA PRO A 256 -12.08 1.19 1.57
C PRO A 256 -13.39 1.95 1.85
N ILE A 257 -13.51 3.20 1.41
CA ILE A 257 -14.72 4.03 1.60
C ILE A 257 -15.99 3.39 1.01
N ASP A 258 -15.84 2.55 -0.02
CA ASP A 258 -16.95 1.92 -0.73
C ASP A 258 -17.44 0.65 -0.04
N VAL A 259 -16.60 0.01 0.79
CA VAL A 259 -16.89 -1.28 1.43
C VAL A 259 -16.91 -1.27 2.95
N ILE A 260 -16.33 -0.25 3.59
CA ILE A 260 -16.11 -0.21 5.04
C ILE A 260 -17.42 -0.30 5.86
N HIS A 261 -18.57 0.05 5.25
CA HIS A 261 -19.88 -0.11 5.87
C HIS A 261 -20.26 -1.58 6.11
N LYS A 262 -19.60 -2.53 5.44
CA LYS A 262 -19.76 -3.97 5.64
C LYS A 262 -18.89 -4.50 6.78
N GLN A 263 -17.94 -3.69 7.29
CA GLN A 263 -17.04 -4.09 8.38
C GLN A 263 -17.82 -4.21 9.70
N THR A 264 -17.84 -5.42 10.28
CA THR A 264 -18.60 -5.75 11.49
C THR A 264 -17.71 -6.14 12.68
N ARG A 265 -16.42 -6.41 12.44
CA ARG A 265 -15.45 -6.78 13.46
C ARG A 265 -14.84 -5.55 14.13
N PRO A 266 -14.25 -5.68 15.34
CA PRO A 266 -13.54 -4.57 15.99
C PRO A 266 -12.51 -3.90 15.08
N MET A 267 -12.48 -2.58 15.08
CA MET A 267 -11.56 -1.77 14.26
C MET A 267 -10.98 -0.60 15.03
N LEU A 268 -9.65 -0.51 15.09
CA LEU A 268 -8.92 0.66 15.54
C LEU A 268 -8.36 1.40 14.35
N MET A 269 -8.64 2.69 14.23
CA MET A 269 -8.08 3.58 13.22
C MET A 269 -7.09 4.55 13.87
N LEU A 270 -5.88 4.65 13.32
CA LEU A 270 -4.82 5.54 13.76
C LEU A 270 -4.51 6.53 12.66
N TYR A 271 -4.59 7.84 12.95
CA TYR A 271 -4.39 8.89 11.95
C TYR A 271 -3.58 10.06 12.47
N GLY A 272 -2.69 10.58 11.60
CA GLY A 272 -1.93 11.80 11.83
C GLY A 272 -2.62 13.02 11.23
N CYS A 273 -2.65 14.13 11.98
CA CYS A 273 -3.17 15.42 11.48
C CYS A 273 -2.32 15.99 10.34
N GLU A 274 -1.05 15.57 10.23
CA GLU A 274 -0.08 15.99 9.22
C GLU A 274 0.01 15.03 8.02
N ASP A 275 -0.84 14.00 7.95
CA ASP A 275 -0.83 13.01 6.85
C ASP A 275 -1.33 13.63 5.54
N LEU A 276 -0.45 13.73 4.55
CA LEU A 276 -0.75 14.27 3.23
C LEU A 276 -1.32 13.23 2.26
N TYR A 277 -1.20 11.94 2.57
CA TYR A 277 -1.60 10.84 1.68
C TYR A 277 -2.90 10.18 2.09
N SER A 278 -3.08 9.96 3.39
CA SER A 278 -4.33 9.52 4.00
C SER A 278 -4.98 10.70 4.71
N VAL A 279 -5.50 11.62 3.91
CA VAL A 279 -5.93 12.94 4.36
C VAL A 279 -6.91 12.88 5.53
N PRO A 280 -6.70 13.65 6.62
CA PRO A 280 -7.54 13.65 7.83
C PRO A 280 -9.04 13.79 7.58
N HIS A 281 -9.43 14.61 6.60
CA HIS A 281 -10.83 14.77 6.22
C HIS A 281 -11.53 13.46 5.85
N TYR A 282 -10.82 12.50 5.23
CA TYR A 282 -11.38 11.21 4.88
C TYR A 282 -11.40 10.23 6.05
N ALA A 283 -10.51 10.39 7.04
CA ALA A 283 -10.46 9.53 8.21
C ALA A 283 -11.79 9.54 8.99
N GLN A 284 -12.35 10.72 9.24
CA GLN A 284 -13.65 10.85 9.91
C GLN A 284 -14.78 10.24 9.08
N LYS A 285 -14.79 10.46 7.77
CA LYS A 285 -15.79 9.85 6.86
C LYS A 285 -15.74 8.33 6.85
N LEU A 286 -14.53 7.76 6.87
CA LEU A 286 -14.34 6.32 6.97
C LEU A 286 -14.85 5.80 8.30
N PHE A 287 -14.47 6.45 9.41
CA PHE A 287 -14.88 6.07 10.76
C PHE A 287 -16.39 6.10 10.93
N ASP A 288 -17.06 7.14 10.45
CA ASP A 288 -18.52 7.28 10.53
C ASP A 288 -19.25 6.15 9.78
N ARG A 289 -18.65 5.63 8.70
CA ARG A 289 -19.24 4.59 7.84
C ARG A 289 -18.97 3.16 8.29
N ILE A 290 -18.09 2.91 9.26
CA ILE A 290 -17.82 1.55 9.76
C ILE A 290 -19.12 0.93 10.30
N GLY A 291 -19.44 -0.28 9.83
CA GLY A 291 -20.69 -0.99 10.10
C GLY A 291 -20.80 -1.62 11.49
N THR A 292 -19.92 -1.28 12.43
CA THR A 292 -19.96 -1.75 13.82
C THR A 292 -19.73 -0.62 14.81
N ASP A 293 -20.27 -0.77 16.03
CA ASP A 293 -19.97 0.14 17.15
C ASP A 293 -18.65 -0.22 17.87
N LYS A 294 -18.05 -1.39 17.56
CA LYS A 294 -16.76 -1.82 18.09
C LYS A 294 -15.63 -1.13 17.31
N LYS A 295 -15.59 0.19 17.35
CA LYS A 295 -14.65 1.01 16.60
C LYS A 295 -14.03 2.11 17.44
N GLN A 296 -12.77 2.44 17.16
CA GLN A 296 -12.03 3.51 17.81
C GLN A 296 -11.27 4.31 16.76
N LEU A 297 -11.15 5.63 16.96
CA LEU A 297 -10.33 6.52 16.14
C LEU A 297 -9.41 7.31 17.07
N VAL A 298 -8.11 7.16 16.86
CA VAL A 298 -7.08 7.86 17.63
C VAL A 298 -6.32 8.79 16.70
N TRP A 299 -6.32 10.07 17.06
CA TRP A 299 -5.63 11.13 16.34
C TRP A 299 -4.24 11.39 16.93
N PHE A 300 -3.27 11.62 16.08
CA PHE A 300 -1.92 12.08 16.43
C PHE A 300 -1.74 13.49 15.89
N GLU A 301 -1.40 14.44 16.76
CA GLU A 301 -1.19 15.84 16.35
C GLU A 301 0.01 15.97 15.43
N HIS A 302 1.06 15.19 15.71
CA HIS A 302 2.29 15.13 14.94
C HIS A 302 2.53 13.71 14.38
N GLY A 303 3.23 13.68 13.27
CA GLY A 303 3.57 12.44 12.57
C GLY A 303 3.00 12.42 11.15
N ALA A 304 3.90 12.36 10.18
CA ALA A 304 3.56 12.20 8.78
C ALA A 304 3.02 10.78 8.51
N HIS A 305 2.60 10.54 7.27
CA HIS A 305 2.10 9.24 6.81
C HIS A 305 3.04 8.08 7.20
N SER A 306 2.49 7.08 7.88
CA SER A 306 3.21 5.89 8.34
C SER A 306 4.34 6.15 9.37
N MET A 307 4.36 7.35 10.01
CA MET A 307 5.37 7.76 10.99
C MET A 307 4.79 7.96 12.39
N LEU A 308 3.54 7.57 12.64
CA LEU A 308 2.85 7.85 13.90
C LEU A 308 3.57 7.23 15.10
N ARG A 309 3.90 5.93 15.01
CA ARG A 309 4.56 5.20 16.09
C ARG A 309 5.95 5.75 16.43
N VAL A 310 6.75 6.15 15.44
CA VAL A 310 8.10 6.67 15.69
C VAL A 310 8.08 8.08 16.27
N THR A 311 7.01 8.83 15.98
CA THR A 311 6.81 10.20 16.50
C THR A 311 6.30 10.17 17.95
N ASP A 312 5.33 9.31 18.26
CA ASP A 312 4.77 9.15 19.61
C ASP A 312 4.55 7.65 19.93
N PRO A 313 5.63 6.92 20.26
CA PRO A 313 5.56 5.48 20.46
C PRO A 313 4.71 5.08 21.67
N GLU A 314 4.71 5.88 22.75
CA GLU A 314 3.94 5.58 23.94
C GLU A 314 2.43 5.66 23.66
N ARG A 315 1.96 6.73 23.03
CA ARG A 315 0.56 6.90 22.65
C ARG A 315 0.10 5.83 21.68
N TYR A 316 0.96 5.49 20.70
CA TYR A 316 0.66 4.46 19.72
C TYR A 316 0.51 3.08 20.34
N ASP A 317 1.49 2.65 21.13
CA ASP A 317 1.50 1.34 21.77
C ASP A 317 0.36 1.23 22.80
N ASN A 318 0.07 2.31 23.57
CA ASN A 318 -1.06 2.38 24.49
C ASN A 318 -2.41 2.26 23.79
N ALA A 319 -2.58 2.88 22.61
CA ALA A 319 -3.82 2.75 21.83
C ALA A 319 -4.04 1.29 21.39
N ILE A 320 -2.99 0.60 20.94
CA ILE A 320 -3.06 -0.83 20.60
C ILE A 320 -3.40 -1.66 21.84
N HIS A 321 -2.70 -1.48 22.96
CA HIS A 321 -2.94 -2.26 24.18
C HIS A 321 -4.35 -2.04 24.74
N ALA A 322 -4.85 -0.81 24.70
CA ALA A 322 -6.25 -0.50 25.10
C ALA A 322 -7.26 -1.22 24.20
N PHE A 323 -7.05 -1.18 22.88
CA PHE A 323 -7.90 -1.87 21.91
C PHE A 323 -7.89 -3.39 22.11
N LEU A 324 -6.70 -3.98 22.26
CA LEU A 324 -6.56 -5.42 22.53
C LEU A 324 -7.25 -5.83 23.84
N SER A 325 -7.06 -5.05 24.88
CA SER A 325 -7.65 -5.34 26.19
C SER A 325 -9.18 -5.20 26.21
N GLN A 326 -9.73 -4.31 25.38
CA GLN A 326 -11.18 -4.07 25.30
C GLN A 326 -11.91 -5.15 24.51
N TYR A 327 -11.33 -5.66 23.42
CA TYR A 327 -12.07 -6.51 22.49
C TYR A 327 -11.58 -7.95 22.43
N PHE A 328 -10.37 -8.24 22.93
CA PHE A 328 -9.77 -9.57 22.85
C PHE A 328 -9.31 -10.01 24.23
N ALA A 329 -9.91 -11.07 24.76
CA ALA A 329 -9.50 -11.65 26.05
C ALA A 329 -8.01 -12.02 26.03
N LYS A 330 -7.32 -11.91 27.17
CA LYS A 330 -5.96 -12.41 27.28
C LYS A 330 -5.98 -13.93 27.17
N ASP A 331 -5.15 -14.50 26.31
CA ASP A 331 -4.80 -15.91 26.41
C ASP A 331 -4.05 -16.11 27.72
N GLU A 332 -4.52 -17.00 28.58
CA GLU A 332 -4.02 -17.11 29.95
C GLU A 332 -2.64 -17.77 30.03
N ALA A 333 -2.16 -18.44 29.00
CA ALA A 333 -0.81 -19.01 28.93
C ALA A 333 -0.41 -19.39 27.49
N PRO A 334 0.89 -19.50 27.19
CA PRO A 334 1.38 -20.15 25.99
C PRO A 334 0.83 -21.57 25.90
N LEU A 335 0.47 -22.02 24.69
CA LEU A 335 -0.05 -23.36 24.42
C LEU A 335 1.04 -24.46 24.54
N ARG A 336 2.30 -24.06 24.78
CA ARG A 336 3.49 -24.93 24.91
C ARG A 336 4.32 -24.60 26.12
#